data_bd6ae531b889776db1f3ab8552f1e90c
#
_entry.id   bd6ae531b889776db1f3ab8552f1e90c
#
_cell.length_a   1.000
_cell.length_b   1.000
_cell.length_c   1.000
_cell.angle_alpha   90.00
_cell.angle_beta   90.00
_cell.angle_gamma   90.00
#
_symmetry.space_group_name_H-M   'P 1'
#
loop_
_entity.id
_entity.type
_entity.pdbx_description
1 polymer ?
#
loop_
_entity_poly.entity_id
_entity_poly.type
_entity_poly.pdbx_seq_one_letter_code
_entity_poly.pdbx_strand_id
1 'polypeptide(L)'
;GGFVRDIFELNEDAKNFRIFGPDETMSNRLGKVFEATNRDWNGEAYDTDEFLAHDGRVMDSMLSEHMCEGWLEGYLLTGRHGFFASYEAFIRVVDSMCAQHAKWLKVCNQLPWRQSIASLNLILSSNVWQQDHNGFTHQDPGFLDHIANKKSDVVRLYLPPDANCLLSCFDHCIRSRNYVNVLVTSKHPRQQWLTMEQAVKHCTQGIGIWEWASNDQGEEPDVVMACCGDTPTLETLAAVTILREALPEIKIRVINVVDLMK
;
A
#
# COMPACT_ATOMS: atom_id res chain seq x y z
N GLY A 1 5.57 9.63 -4.58
CA GLY A 1 5.60 10.24 -5.92
C GLY A 1 6.95 10.06 -6.60
N GLY A 2 8.07 10.49 -5.98
CA GLY A 2 9.40 10.43 -6.61
C GLY A 2 9.82 9.05 -7.10
N PHE A 3 9.73 8.04 -6.26
CA PHE A 3 10.05 6.66 -6.64
C PHE A 3 9.18 6.15 -7.83
N VAL A 4 7.92 6.54 -7.89
CA VAL A 4 7.03 6.15 -8.99
C VAL A 4 7.38 6.91 -10.28
N ARG A 5 7.78 8.19 -10.19
CA ARG A 5 8.33 8.94 -11.32
C ARG A 5 9.54 8.20 -11.92
N ASP A 6 10.48 7.79 -11.07
CA ASP A 6 11.69 7.09 -11.51
C ASP A 6 11.35 5.75 -12.21
N ILE A 7 10.27 5.06 -11.78
CA ILE A 7 9.75 3.87 -12.49
C ILE A 7 9.24 4.24 -13.87
N PHE A 8 8.52 5.36 -14.02
CA PHE A 8 8.06 5.81 -15.35
C PHE A 8 9.20 6.16 -16.28
N GLU A 9 10.27 6.80 -15.77
CA GLU A 9 11.48 7.09 -16.54
C GLU A 9 12.17 5.81 -17.00
N LEU A 10 12.35 4.83 -16.11
CA LEU A 10 12.91 3.51 -16.45
C LEU A 10 12.04 2.70 -17.42
N ASN A 11 10.76 3.00 -17.50
CA ASN A 11 9.77 2.31 -18.32
C ASN A 11 9.40 3.08 -19.61
N GLU A 12 10.19 4.10 -20.00
CA GLU A 12 9.85 4.97 -21.14
C GLU A 12 9.82 4.22 -22.48
N ASP A 13 10.71 3.29 -22.70
CA ASP A 13 10.74 2.49 -23.92
C ASP A 13 9.63 1.44 -23.96
N ALA A 14 9.40 0.75 -22.84
CA ALA A 14 8.44 -0.35 -22.77
C ALA A 14 6.98 0.13 -22.64
N LYS A 15 6.74 1.26 -22.02
CA LYS A 15 5.41 1.87 -21.75
C LYS A 15 4.35 0.89 -21.27
N ASN A 16 4.78 -0.08 -20.44
CA ASN A 16 3.93 -1.17 -19.94
C ASN A 16 3.61 -1.05 -18.45
N PHE A 17 3.80 0.13 -17.87
CA PHE A 17 3.46 0.46 -16.48
C PHE A 17 2.51 1.65 -16.44
N ARG A 18 1.38 1.52 -15.71
CA ARG A 18 0.36 2.57 -15.56
C ARG A 18 -0.10 2.71 -14.12
N ILE A 19 -0.54 3.92 -13.78
CA ILE A 19 -1.34 4.21 -12.57
C ILE A 19 -2.79 4.32 -12.98
N PHE A 20 -3.67 3.87 -12.09
CA PHE A 20 -5.12 4.03 -12.20
C PHE A 20 -5.60 4.79 -10.96
N GLY A 21 -6.48 5.76 -11.14
CA GLY A 21 -6.99 6.57 -10.05
C GLY A 21 -8.28 7.32 -10.42
N PRO A 22 -9.17 7.56 -9.44
CA PRO A 22 -10.42 8.28 -9.62
C PRO A 22 -10.21 9.79 -9.43
N ASP A 23 -9.38 10.43 -10.28
CA ASP A 23 -8.97 11.85 -10.17
C ASP A 23 -8.30 12.21 -8.83
N GLU A 24 -7.55 11.27 -8.26
CA GLU A 24 -6.94 11.44 -6.94
C GLU A 24 -5.40 11.43 -6.96
N THR A 25 -4.76 11.49 -8.12
CA THR A 25 -3.29 11.40 -8.24
C THR A 25 -2.57 12.45 -7.41
N MET A 26 -3.00 13.71 -7.48
CA MET A 26 -2.40 14.81 -6.71
C MET A 26 -2.68 14.66 -5.21
N SER A 27 -3.90 14.34 -4.85
CA SER A 27 -4.30 14.19 -3.45
C SER A 27 -3.69 12.96 -2.77
N ASN A 28 -3.37 11.92 -3.52
CA ASN A 28 -2.60 10.74 -3.08
C ASN A 28 -1.08 11.00 -2.99
N ARG A 29 -0.63 12.26 -3.14
CA ARG A 29 0.79 12.66 -3.10
C ARG A 29 1.64 12.01 -4.20
N LEU A 30 1.03 11.66 -5.32
CA LEU A 30 1.71 11.08 -6.48
C LEU A 30 2.09 12.13 -7.53
N GLY A 31 1.78 13.41 -7.37
CA GLY A 31 1.92 14.47 -8.37
C GLY A 31 3.29 14.57 -9.05
N LYS A 32 4.38 14.10 -8.41
CA LYS A 32 5.71 14.03 -9.05
C LYS A 32 5.75 13.12 -10.30
N VAL A 33 4.78 12.25 -10.50
CA VAL A 33 4.72 11.39 -11.70
C VAL A 33 4.51 12.22 -12.96
N PHE A 34 3.91 13.41 -12.84
CA PHE A 34 3.71 14.33 -13.97
C PHE A 34 5.00 15.02 -14.45
N GLU A 35 6.13 14.80 -13.77
CA GLU A 35 7.46 15.16 -14.30
C GLU A 35 7.91 14.17 -15.40
N ALA A 36 7.36 12.94 -15.44
CA ALA A 36 7.77 11.87 -16.35
C ALA A 36 6.64 11.40 -17.30
N THR A 37 5.39 11.73 -17.02
CA THR A 37 4.24 11.30 -17.85
C THR A 37 3.07 12.24 -17.67
N ASN A 38 2.01 12.04 -18.44
CA ASN A 38 0.75 12.77 -18.32
C ASN A 38 -0.39 11.84 -17.90
N ARG A 39 -1.56 12.43 -17.66
CA ARG A 39 -2.80 11.69 -17.46
C ARG A 39 -3.50 11.45 -18.80
N ASP A 40 -4.08 10.28 -18.93
CA ASP A 40 -5.01 9.90 -20.00
C ASP A 40 -6.43 9.98 -19.42
N TRP A 41 -7.20 10.97 -19.85
CA TRP A 41 -8.54 11.26 -19.32
C TRP A 41 -9.59 10.81 -20.31
N ASN A 42 -10.61 10.08 -19.85
CA ASN A 42 -11.68 9.54 -20.68
C ASN A 42 -12.89 10.46 -20.83
N GLY A 43 -12.83 11.66 -20.32
CA GLY A 43 -13.87 12.68 -20.48
C GLY A 43 -13.50 13.71 -21.52
N GLU A 44 -14.31 14.77 -21.59
CA GLU A 44 -14.01 15.96 -22.37
C GLU A 44 -12.80 16.68 -21.78
N ALA A 45 -11.86 17.07 -22.63
CA ALA A 45 -10.68 17.84 -22.24
C ALA A 45 -10.88 19.32 -22.55
N TYR A 46 -10.49 20.18 -21.62
CA TYR A 46 -10.59 21.63 -21.72
C TYR A 46 -9.20 22.26 -21.71
N ASP A 47 -9.08 23.46 -22.29
CA ASP A 47 -7.82 24.21 -22.33
C ASP A 47 -7.23 24.55 -20.94
N THR A 48 -8.06 24.45 -19.91
CA THR A 48 -7.68 24.68 -18.51
C THR A 48 -7.16 23.43 -17.80
N ASP A 49 -7.27 22.26 -18.43
CA ASP A 49 -6.84 21.00 -17.84
C ASP A 49 -5.32 20.87 -17.89
N GLU A 50 -4.75 20.43 -16.78
CA GLU A 50 -3.32 20.27 -16.63
C GLU A 50 -2.88 18.82 -16.82
N PHE A 51 -1.71 18.63 -17.42
CA PHE A 51 -1.06 17.34 -17.59
C PHE A 51 -1.82 16.32 -18.45
N LEU A 52 -2.70 16.75 -19.36
CA LEU A 52 -3.41 15.83 -20.25
C LEU A 52 -2.61 15.52 -21.51
N ALA A 53 -2.57 14.22 -21.88
CA ALA A 53 -2.09 13.74 -23.17
C ALA A 53 -2.66 12.34 -23.45
N HIS A 54 -3.00 12.06 -24.71
CA HIS A 54 -3.56 10.76 -25.12
C HIS A 54 -2.62 9.56 -24.91
N ASP A 55 -1.32 9.79 -24.77
CA ASP A 55 -0.33 8.77 -24.44
C ASP A 55 0.07 8.77 -22.97
N GLY A 56 -0.65 9.51 -22.13
CA GLY A 56 -0.48 9.56 -20.69
C GLY A 56 -0.54 8.17 -20.06
N ARG A 57 0.26 7.96 -19.03
CA ARG A 57 0.33 6.67 -18.32
C ARG A 57 -0.30 6.71 -16.93
N VAL A 58 -0.96 7.81 -16.58
CA VAL A 58 -1.85 7.91 -15.44
C VAL A 58 -3.28 7.87 -15.99
N MET A 59 -3.97 6.75 -15.79
CA MET A 59 -5.36 6.57 -16.19
C MET A 59 -6.25 7.21 -15.13
N ASP A 60 -6.61 8.47 -15.36
CA ASP A 60 -7.56 9.16 -14.50
C ASP A 60 -9.01 8.88 -14.94
N SER A 61 -9.89 8.84 -13.96
CA SER A 61 -11.31 8.61 -14.14
C SER A 61 -12.10 9.62 -13.35
N MET A 62 -13.39 9.74 -13.64
CA MET A 62 -14.32 10.29 -12.66
C MET A 62 -14.24 9.45 -11.38
N LEU A 63 -14.83 9.93 -10.27
CA LEU A 63 -14.86 9.22 -8.99
C LEU A 63 -15.55 7.85 -9.10
N SER A 64 -14.79 6.87 -9.57
CA SER A 64 -15.26 5.52 -9.86
C SER A 64 -14.15 4.50 -9.62
N GLU A 65 -13.96 4.12 -8.36
CA GLU A 65 -12.92 3.18 -7.92
C GLU A 65 -13.07 1.81 -8.60
N HIS A 66 -14.30 1.34 -8.78
CA HIS A 66 -14.58 0.07 -9.44
C HIS A 66 -14.18 0.08 -10.92
N MET A 67 -14.31 1.21 -11.62
CA MET A 67 -13.82 1.33 -13.00
C MET A 67 -12.29 1.30 -13.03
N CYS A 68 -11.63 2.00 -12.12
CA CYS A 68 -10.17 2.02 -12.02
C CYS A 68 -9.61 0.63 -11.74
N GLU A 69 -10.20 -0.14 -10.82
CA GLU A 69 -9.79 -1.52 -10.58
C GLU A 69 -10.04 -2.42 -11.80
N GLY A 70 -11.21 -2.32 -12.43
CA GLY A 70 -11.52 -3.09 -13.64
C GLY A 70 -10.55 -2.83 -14.79
N TRP A 71 -10.15 -1.59 -14.98
CA TRP A 71 -9.11 -1.24 -15.97
C TRP A 71 -7.75 -1.83 -15.60
N LEU A 72 -7.35 -1.74 -14.32
CA LEU A 72 -6.10 -2.35 -13.86
C LEU A 72 -6.13 -3.87 -14.07
N GLU A 73 -7.19 -4.55 -13.66
CA GLU A 73 -7.33 -6.00 -13.87
C GLU A 73 -7.17 -6.36 -15.34
N GLY A 74 -7.88 -5.69 -16.24
CA GLY A 74 -7.75 -5.90 -17.69
C GLY A 74 -6.33 -5.64 -18.20
N TYR A 75 -5.67 -4.60 -17.69
CA TYR A 75 -4.31 -4.23 -18.06
C TYR A 75 -3.28 -5.30 -17.64
N LEU A 76 -3.42 -5.85 -16.41
CA LEU A 76 -2.57 -6.93 -15.91
C LEU A 76 -2.71 -8.20 -16.73
N LEU A 77 -3.91 -8.55 -17.18
CA LEU A 77 -4.18 -9.71 -18.03
C LEU A 77 -3.48 -9.64 -19.40
N THR A 78 -3.09 -8.45 -19.83
CA THR A 78 -2.32 -8.26 -21.06
C THR A 78 -0.79 -8.41 -20.86
N GLY A 79 -0.36 -8.81 -19.66
CA GLY A 79 1.06 -8.96 -19.30
C GLY A 79 1.76 -7.67 -18.87
N ARG A 80 0.99 -6.61 -18.64
CA ARG A 80 1.47 -5.29 -18.20
C ARG A 80 1.43 -5.15 -16.69
N HIS A 81 1.96 -4.03 -16.17
CA HIS A 81 2.11 -3.76 -14.74
C HIS A 81 1.44 -2.45 -14.36
N GLY A 82 1.02 -2.34 -13.12
CA GLY A 82 0.46 -1.09 -12.62
C GLY A 82 -0.04 -1.19 -11.18
N PHE A 83 -0.63 -0.13 -10.74
CA PHE A 83 -1.34 -0.10 -9.46
C PHE A 83 -2.53 0.87 -9.51
N PHE A 84 -3.46 0.65 -8.62
CA PHE A 84 -4.57 1.53 -8.36
C PHE A 84 -4.34 2.26 -7.04
N ALA A 85 -4.39 3.59 -7.06
CA ALA A 85 -4.27 4.45 -5.88
C ALA A 85 -5.63 5.03 -5.50
N SER A 86 -6.03 4.83 -4.25
CA SER A 86 -7.30 5.35 -3.70
C SER A 86 -7.16 5.65 -2.21
N TYR A 87 -8.23 6.19 -1.62
CA TYR A 87 -8.34 6.36 -0.19
C TYR A 87 -8.83 5.06 0.47
N GLU A 88 -8.28 4.74 1.63
CA GLU A 88 -8.78 3.62 2.42
C GLU A 88 -10.28 3.72 2.70
N ALA A 89 -10.77 4.95 2.94
CA ALA A 89 -12.18 5.22 3.23
C ALA A 89 -13.15 4.82 2.10
N PHE A 90 -12.69 4.82 0.84
CA PHE A 90 -13.56 4.61 -0.32
C PHE A 90 -13.33 3.27 -1.00
N ILE A 91 -12.21 2.62 -0.74
CA ILE A 91 -11.80 1.39 -1.45
C ILE A 91 -12.78 0.22 -1.28
N ARG A 92 -13.62 0.24 -0.24
CA ARG A 92 -14.58 -0.85 0.00
C ARG A 92 -15.54 -1.08 -1.17
N VAL A 93 -15.79 -0.09 -1.98
CA VAL A 93 -16.63 -0.23 -3.19
C VAL A 93 -16.12 -1.31 -4.15
N VAL A 94 -14.81 -1.62 -4.12
CA VAL A 94 -14.16 -2.65 -4.97
C VAL A 94 -13.95 -4.01 -4.28
N ASP A 95 -14.41 -4.18 -3.04
CA ASP A 95 -14.17 -5.41 -2.26
C ASP A 95 -14.62 -6.69 -2.98
N SER A 96 -15.79 -6.66 -3.60
CA SER A 96 -16.27 -7.82 -4.35
C SER A 96 -15.44 -8.14 -5.60
N MET A 97 -14.89 -7.13 -6.26
CA MET A 97 -13.99 -7.28 -7.42
C MET A 97 -12.65 -7.88 -6.97
N CYS A 98 -12.03 -7.33 -5.94
CA CYS A 98 -10.84 -7.91 -5.30
C CYS A 98 -11.06 -9.37 -4.90
N ALA A 99 -12.21 -9.68 -4.32
CA ALA A 99 -12.55 -11.06 -3.92
C ALA A 99 -12.66 -11.99 -5.12
N GLN A 100 -13.22 -11.54 -6.24
CA GLN A 100 -13.30 -12.32 -7.47
C GLN A 100 -11.90 -12.50 -8.09
N HIS A 101 -11.10 -11.45 -8.14
CA HIS A 101 -9.72 -11.52 -8.65
C HIS A 101 -8.88 -12.51 -7.85
N ALA A 102 -8.94 -12.46 -6.52
CA ALA A 102 -8.24 -13.40 -5.64
C ALA A 102 -8.68 -14.87 -5.86
N LYS A 103 -9.98 -15.12 -6.04
CA LYS A 103 -10.49 -16.46 -6.39
C LYS A 103 -9.97 -16.92 -7.74
N TRP A 104 -9.99 -16.04 -8.73
CA TRP A 104 -9.48 -16.32 -10.06
C TRP A 104 -7.98 -16.67 -10.02
N LEU A 105 -7.14 -15.87 -9.34
CA LEU A 105 -5.72 -16.14 -9.17
C LEU A 105 -5.48 -17.51 -8.51
N LYS A 106 -6.23 -17.83 -7.46
CA LYS A 106 -6.11 -19.10 -6.76
C LYS A 106 -6.34 -20.30 -7.69
N VAL A 107 -7.33 -20.21 -8.57
CA VAL A 107 -7.61 -21.27 -9.56
C VAL A 107 -6.52 -21.29 -10.64
N CYS A 108 -6.14 -20.13 -11.16
CA CYS A 108 -5.12 -20.02 -12.21
C CYS A 108 -3.75 -20.55 -11.78
N ASN A 109 -3.37 -20.35 -10.52
CA ASN A 109 -2.12 -20.88 -9.96
C ASN A 109 -2.04 -22.43 -9.96
N GLN A 110 -3.17 -23.11 -10.10
CA GLN A 110 -3.22 -24.57 -10.18
C GLN A 110 -3.15 -25.10 -11.63
N LEU A 111 -3.18 -24.20 -12.61
CA LEU A 111 -3.23 -24.57 -14.04
C LEU A 111 -1.84 -24.47 -14.66
N PRO A 112 -1.18 -25.59 -15.03
CA PRO A 112 0.22 -25.60 -15.46
C PRO A 112 0.48 -24.86 -16.80
N TRP A 113 -0.56 -24.62 -17.59
CA TRP A 113 -0.47 -23.91 -18.86
C TRP A 113 -0.68 -22.39 -18.72
N ARG A 114 -1.11 -21.89 -17.56
CA ARG A 114 -1.30 -20.45 -17.32
C ARG A 114 0.03 -19.77 -17.00
N GLN A 115 0.27 -18.64 -17.67
CA GLN A 115 1.39 -17.78 -17.33
C GLN A 115 1.06 -16.92 -16.12
N SER A 116 2.07 -16.65 -15.30
CA SER A 116 1.96 -15.69 -14.19
C SER A 116 1.74 -14.28 -14.72
N ILE A 117 0.82 -13.54 -14.11
CA ILE A 117 0.59 -12.13 -14.38
C ILE A 117 1.19 -11.25 -13.27
N ALA A 118 1.39 -9.96 -13.55
CA ALA A 118 1.73 -9.01 -12.52
C ALA A 118 0.61 -8.94 -11.46
N SER A 119 0.98 -8.69 -10.22
CA SER A 119 0.03 -8.62 -9.10
C SER A 119 -0.91 -7.43 -9.23
N LEU A 120 -2.14 -7.59 -8.74
CA LEU A 120 -3.08 -6.51 -8.52
C LEU A 120 -2.61 -5.73 -7.28
N ASN A 121 -2.16 -4.49 -7.49
CA ASN A 121 -1.61 -3.66 -6.42
C ASN A 121 -2.56 -2.52 -6.09
N LEU A 122 -3.02 -2.45 -4.85
CA LEU A 122 -3.85 -1.39 -4.30
C LEU A 122 -3.04 -0.58 -3.30
N ILE A 123 -2.88 0.72 -3.57
CA ILE A 123 -2.17 1.66 -2.69
C ILE A 123 -3.20 2.54 -2.03
N LEU A 124 -3.39 2.35 -0.73
CA LEU A 124 -4.42 3.03 0.04
C LEU A 124 -3.81 4.15 0.88
N SER A 125 -4.12 5.36 0.51
CA SER A 125 -3.76 6.55 1.27
C SER A 125 -4.92 7.02 2.15
N SER A 126 -4.76 8.13 2.87
CA SER A 126 -5.82 8.66 3.76
C SER A 126 -6.37 7.59 4.69
N ASN A 127 -5.46 6.92 5.41
CA ASN A 127 -5.80 5.86 6.32
C ASN A 127 -6.79 6.33 7.40
N VAL A 128 -7.66 5.43 7.85
CA VAL A 128 -8.75 5.76 8.78
C VAL A 128 -8.27 6.18 10.17
N TRP A 129 -7.04 5.85 10.54
CA TRP A 129 -6.47 6.26 11.84
C TRP A 129 -6.34 7.78 12.00
N GLN A 130 -6.30 8.53 10.88
CA GLN A 130 -6.12 9.99 10.91
C GLN A 130 -7.30 10.77 10.39
N GLN A 131 -8.19 10.14 9.63
CA GLN A 131 -9.37 10.80 9.05
C GLN A 131 -9.01 12.11 8.33
N ASP A 132 -7.94 12.10 7.54
CA ASP A 132 -7.32 13.27 6.93
C ASP A 132 -7.90 13.64 5.55
N HIS A 133 -9.13 13.27 5.30
CA HIS A 133 -9.84 13.54 4.05
C HIS A 133 -11.24 14.12 4.33
N ASN A 134 -12.31 13.58 3.77
CA ASN A 134 -13.65 14.18 3.76
C ASN A 134 -14.39 14.16 5.11
N GLY A 135 -13.71 13.84 6.19
CA GLY A 135 -14.28 13.76 7.53
C GLY A 135 -14.78 12.36 7.90
N PHE A 136 -15.03 12.15 9.19
CA PHE A 136 -15.32 10.82 9.74
C PHE A 136 -16.62 10.20 9.20
N THR A 137 -17.55 11.00 8.70
CA THR A 137 -18.82 10.51 8.13
C THR A 137 -18.67 9.77 6.82
N HIS A 138 -17.50 9.86 6.18
CA HIS A 138 -17.17 9.20 4.91
C HIS A 138 -16.28 7.96 5.08
N GLN A 139 -16.01 7.56 6.34
CA GLN A 139 -15.17 6.40 6.62
C GLN A 139 -15.93 5.10 6.39
N ASP A 140 -15.33 4.18 5.66
CA ASP A 140 -15.78 2.78 5.58
C ASP A 140 -14.57 1.83 5.68
N PRO A 141 -14.08 1.53 6.90
CA PRO A 141 -12.83 0.79 7.12
C PRO A 141 -12.93 -0.72 6.87
N GLY A 142 -14.09 -1.25 6.54
CA GLY A 142 -14.34 -2.69 6.44
C GLY A 142 -13.58 -3.44 5.35
N PHE A 143 -12.93 -2.74 4.41
CA PHE A 143 -12.15 -3.37 3.35
C PHE A 143 -10.96 -4.18 3.88
N LEU A 144 -10.17 -3.62 4.80
CA LEU A 144 -9.01 -4.32 5.37
C LEU A 144 -9.41 -5.58 6.13
N ASP A 145 -10.53 -5.56 6.84
CA ASP A 145 -11.08 -6.73 7.54
C ASP A 145 -11.42 -7.85 6.55
N HIS A 146 -12.01 -7.51 5.41
CA HIS A 146 -12.32 -8.48 4.35
C HIS A 146 -11.04 -9.03 3.71
N ILE A 147 -10.04 -8.21 3.48
CA ILE A 147 -8.75 -8.62 2.92
C ILE A 147 -8.02 -9.55 3.89
N ALA A 148 -7.98 -9.22 5.18
CA ALA A 148 -7.33 -10.04 6.20
C ALA A 148 -7.95 -11.46 6.34
N ASN A 149 -9.19 -11.64 5.94
CA ASN A 149 -9.87 -12.94 5.93
C ASN A 149 -9.60 -13.80 4.67
N LYS A 150 -8.83 -13.29 3.70
CA LYS A 150 -8.45 -14.05 2.50
C LYS A 150 -7.25 -14.95 2.79
N LYS A 151 -6.92 -15.84 1.84
CA LYS A 151 -5.75 -16.70 1.98
C LYS A 151 -4.45 -15.95 1.64
N SER A 152 -3.46 -16.10 2.47
CA SER A 152 -2.14 -15.48 2.32
C SER A 152 -1.33 -15.98 1.12
N ASP A 153 -1.73 -17.08 0.49
CA ASP A 153 -1.10 -17.59 -0.73
C ASP A 153 -1.41 -16.73 -1.98
N VAL A 154 -2.47 -15.92 -1.93
CA VAL A 154 -2.87 -15.05 -3.04
C VAL A 154 -3.12 -13.60 -2.62
N VAL A 155 -3.19 -13.29 -1.33
CA VAL A 155 -3.47 -11.93 -0.83
C VAL A 155 -2.42 -11.54 0.19
N ARG A 156 -1.96 -10.29 0.11
CA ARG A 156 -1.03 -9.67 1.06
C ARG A 156 -1.57 -8.33 1.53
N LEU A 157 -1.36 -8.04 2.80
CA LEU A 157 -1.73 -6.77 3.43
C LEU A 157 -0.52 -6.19 4.15
N TYR A 158 0.01 -5.11 3.61
CA TYR A 158 1.19 -4.42 4.12
C TYR A 158 0.81 -3.15 4.86
N LEU A 159 1.33 -3.01 6.06
CA LEU A 159 1.10 -1.89 6.98
C LEU A 159 2.46 -1.31 7.42
N PRO A 160 3.20 -0.63 6.52
CA PRO A 160 4.53 -0.13 6.81
C PRO A 160 4.51 0.98 7.86
N PRO A 161 5.45 0.94 8.83
CA PRO A 161 5.53 1.92 9.91
C PRO A 161 6.20 3.24 9.51
N ASP A 162 6.97 3.25 8.43
CA ASP A 162 7.75 4.42 7.96
C ASP A 162 7.97 4.40 6.44
N ALA A 163 8.60 5.46 5.92
CA ALA A 163 8.81 5.63 4.49
C ALA A 163 9.77 4.60 3.87
N ASN A 164 10.81 4.16 4.59
CA ASN A 164 11.75 3.15 4.08
C ASN A 164 11.07 1.77 3.98
N CYS A 165 10.26 1.41 4.96
CA CYS A 165 9.43 0.21 4.89
C CYS A 165 8.39 0.30 3.77
N LEU A 166 7.76 1.48 3.58
CA LEU A 166 6.83 1.71 2.49
C LEU A 166 7.51 1.49 1.13
N LEU A 167 8.69 2.06 0.90
CA LEU A 167 9.43 1.88 -0.35
C LEU A 167 9.82 0.41 -0.59
N SER A 168 10.30 -0.28 0.45
CA SER A 168 10.64 -1.70 0.38
C SER A 168 9.44 -2.58 0.03
N CYS A 169 8.29 -2.36 0.69
CA CYS A 169 7.05 -3.09 0.39
C CYS A 169 6.54 -2.77 -1.02
N PHE A 170 6.57 -1.50 -1.42
CA PHE A 170 6.08 -1.09 -2.73
C PHE A 170 6.93 -1.67 -3.86
N ASP A 171 8.26 -1.64 -3.75
CA ASP A 171 9.16 -2.29 -4.73
C ASP A 171 8.85 -3.79 -4.84
N HIS A 172 8.65 -4.46 -3.71
CA HIS A 172 8.23 -5.87 -3.71
C HIS A 172 6.88 -6.07 -4.41
N CYS A 173 5.87 -5.25 -4.12
CA CYS A 173 4.54 -5.35 -4.71
C CYS A 173 4.57 -5.24 -6.24
N ILE A 174 5.26 -4.23 -6.79
CA ILE A 174 5.33 -4.02 -8.23
C ILE A 174 6.14 -5.07 -9.00
N ARG A 175 7.04 -5.80 -8.32
CA ARG A 175 7.80 -6.93 -8.88
C ARG A 175 7.10 -8.27 -8.71
N SER A 176 6.14 -8.36 -7.78
CA SER A 176 5.46 -9.60 -7.46
C SER A 176 4.49 -10.04 -8.56
N ARG A 177 4.16 -11.32 -8.58
CA ARG A 177 3.25 -11.93 -9.54
C ARG A 177 2.22 -12.78 -8.82
N ASN A 178 1.02 -12.83 -9.39
CA ASN A 178 -0.09 -13.67 -8.91
C ASN A 178 -0.56 -13.37 -7.48
N TYR A 179 -0.43 -12.10 -7.04
CA TYR A 179 -0.97 -11.63 -5.76
C TYR A 179 -2.00 -10.52 -5.95
N VAL A 180 -2.85 -10.35 -4.96
CA VAL A 180 -3.51 -9.10 -4.63
C VAL A 180 -2.73 -8.49 -3.47
N ASN A 181 -2.07 -7.38 -3.69
CA ASN A 181 -1.32 -6.65 -2.68
C ASN A 181 -2.11 -5.41 -2.26
N VAL A 182 -2.34 -5.27 -0.97
CA VAL A 182 -2.92 -4.07 -0.38
C VAL A 182 -1.84 -3.41 0.48
N LEU A 183 -1.52 -2.16 0.18
CA LEU A 183 -0.50 -1.39 0.86
C LEU A 183 -1.11 -0.11 1.42
N VAL A 184 -1.19 -0.02 2.75
CA VAL A 184 -1.73 1.14 3.45
C VAL A 184 -0.62 2.15 3.74
N THR A 185 -0.85 3.41 3.39
CA THR A 185 0.13 4.47 3.56
C THR A 185 -0.49 5.76 4.07
N SER A 186 0.33 6.72 4.49
CA SER A 186 -0.10 8.04 4.90
C SER A 186 0.13 9.10 3.82
N LYS A 187 -0.71 10.12 3.81
CA LYS A 187 -0.49 11.35 3.03
C LYS A 187 0.47 12.34 3.70
N HIS A 188 0.66 12.21 4.99
CA HIS A 188 1.46 13.13 5.80
C HIS A 188 2.88 12.62 6.02
N PRO A 189 3.86 13.53 6.17
CA PRO A 189 5.19 13.17 6.65
C PRO A 189 5.09 12.44 8.00
N ARG A 190 5.86 11.37 8.15
CA ARG A 190 5.93 10.55 9.35
C ARG A 190 7.35 10.44 9.85
N GLN A 191 7.49 10.03 11.10
CA GLN A 191 8.79 9.69 11.67
C GLN A 191 9.41 8.55 10.87
N GLN A 192 10.74 8.60 10.78
CA GLN A 192 11.53 7.56 10.15
C GLN A 192 12.22 6.75 11.25
N TRP A 193 11.89 5.46 11.33
CA TRP A 193 12.36 4.58 12.40
C TRP A 193 13.55 3.75 11.99
N LEU A 194 13.53 3.20 10.78
CA LEU A 194 14.52 2.25 10.29
C LEU A 194 15.33 2.85 9.14
N THR A 195 16.63 2.55 9.09
CA THR A 195 17.43 2.79 7.88
C THR A 195 16.89 1.93 6.72
N MET A 196 17.24 2.24 5.48
CA MET A 196 16.78 1.45 4.33
C MET A 196 17.22 -0.01 4.43
N GLU A 197 18.44 -0.29 4.89
CA GLU A 197 18.94 -1.65 5.09
C GLU A 197 18.12 -2.42 6.15
N GLN A 198 17.85 -1.78 7.29
CA GLN A 198 17.00 -2.36 8.33
C GLN A 198 15.56 -2.58 7.84
N ALA A 199 15.01 -1.64 7.07
CA ALA A 199 13.67 -1.74 6.51
C ALA A 199 13.55 -2.91 5.53
N VAL A 200 14.51 -3.10 4.62
CA VAL A 200 14.54 -4.25 3.70
C VAL A 200 14.54 -5.57 4.47
N LYS A 201 15.39 -5.69 5.49
CA LYS A 201 15.44 -6.88 6.35
C LYS A 201 14.12 -7.12 7.06
N HIS A 202 13.56 -6.08 7.69
CA HIS A 202 12.31 -6.14 8.45
C HIS A 202 11.11 -6.49 7.55
N CYS A 203 10.98 -5.84 6.40
CA CYS A 203 9.90 -6.13 5.43
C CYS A 203 10.01 -7.54 4.84
N THR A 204 11.22 -8.03 4.61
CA THR A 204 11.45 -9.41 4.15
C THR A 204 10.97 -10.43 5.19
N GLN A 205 11.17 -10.15 6.47
CA GLN A 205 10.66 -10.96 7.57
C GLN A 205 9.15 -10.80 7.76
N GLY A 206 8.60 -9.60 7.51
CA GLY A 206 7.20 -9.21 7.65
C GLY A 206 6.76 -8.91 9.09
N ILE A 207 7.48 -9.43 10.08
CA ILE A 207 7.30 -9.20 11.52
C ILE A 207 8.67 -9.23 12.19
N GLY A 208 8.87 -8.42 13.22
CA GLY A 208 10.14 -8.42 13.96
C GLY A 208 10.07 -7.71 15.29
N ILE A 209 10.95 -8.13 16.19
CA ILE A 209 11.19 -7.43 17.45
C ILE A 209 12.02 -6.18 17.17
N TRP A 210 11.58 -5.06 17.69
CA TRP A 210 12.35 -3.82 17.69
C TRP A 210 13.15 -3.71 18.98
N GLU A 211 14.34 -4.30 18.99
CA GLU A 211 15.22 -4.35 20.15
C GLU A 211 15.53 -2.96 20.71
N TRP A 212 15.73 -1.97 19.82
CA TRP A 212 16.01 -0.58 20.21
C TRP A 212 14.85 0.10 20.96
N ALA A 213 13.62 -0.36 20.77
CA ALA A 213 12.41 0.12 21.46
C ALA A 213 12.05 -0.75 22.67
N SER A 214 12.61 -1.94 22.78
CA SER A 214 12.38 -2.91 23.85
C SER A 214 13.35 -2.65 25.04
N ASN A 215 13.02 -3.17 26.23
CA ASN A 215 13.90 -3.16 27.41
C ASN A 215 14.04 -4.53 28.11
N ASP A 216 13.52 -5.58 27.48
CA ASP A 216 13.57 -6.95 28.00
C ASP A 216 14.95 -7.63 27.84
N GLN A 217 15.86 -7.03 27.09
CA GLN A 217 17.23 -7.53 26.86
C GLN A 217 17.31 -8.99 26.37
N GLY A 218 16.24 -9.46 25.67
CA GLY A 218 16.13 -10.83 25.21
C GLY A 218 15.63 -11.83 26.25
N GLU A 219 15.31 -11.37 27.46
CA GLU A 219 14.68 -12.19 28.49
C GLU A 219 13.17 -12.32 28.26
N GLU A 220 12.49 -13.12 29.07
CA GLU A 220 11.02 -13.22 29.05
C GLU A 220 10.42 -11.85 29.38
N PRO A 221 9.61 -11.26 28.50
CA PRO A 221 8.96 -9.97 28.75
C PRO A 221 7.74 -10.13 29.67
N ASP A 222 7.51 -9.13 30.51
CA ASP A 222 6.25 -9.02 31.27
C ASP A 222 5.11 -8.56 30.36
N VAL A 223 5.43 -7.73 29.34
CA VAL A 223 4.47 -7.15 28.41
C VAL A 223 5.03 -7.19 26.99
N VAL A 224 4.19 -7.61 26.05
CA VAL A 224 4.46 -7.48 24.61
C VAL A 224 3.54 -6.41 24.03
N MET A 225 4.15 -5.39 23.42
CA MET A 225 3.46 -4.31 22.71
C MET A 225 3.63 -4.53 21.21
N ALA A 226 2.56 -4.99 20.53
CA ALA A 226 2.56 -5.22 19.09
C ALA A 226 1.85 -4.09 18.35
N CYS A 227 2.41 -3.67 17.21
CA CYS A 227 1.87 -2.61 16.37
C CYS A 227 2.08 -2.88 14.87
N CYS A 228 1.28 -2.22 14.05
CA CYS A 228 1.39 -2.21 12.59
C CYS A 228 0.95 -0.86 12.03
N GLY A 229 1.52 -0.46 10.88
CA GLY A 229 1.23 0.83 10.26
C GLY A 229 1.92 2.02 10.96
N ASP A 230 1.78 3.19 10.37
CA ASP A 230 2.50 4.39 10.79
C ASP A 230 1.98 4.97 12.12
N THR A 231 0.71 5.31 12.18
CA THR A 231 0.09 5.93 13.37
C THR A 231 0.08 4.98 14.57
N PRO A 232 -0.39 3.72 14.48
CA PRO A 232 -0.34 2.82 15.61
C PRO A 232 1.08 2.54 16.12
N THR A 233 2.08 2.54 15.24
CA THR A 233 3.49 2.39 15.66
C THR A 233 3.95 3.59 16.47
N LEU A 234 3.65 4.81 16.03
CA LEU A 234 3.96 6.03 16.78
C LEU A 234 3.33 6.01 18.18
N GLU A 235 2.03 5.70 18.26
CA GLU A 235 1.30 5.66 19.52
C GLU A 235 1.79 4.56 20.46
N THR A 236 2.16 3.40 19.91
CA THR A 236 2.76 2.31 20.69
C THR A 236 4.11 2.73 21.28
N LEU A 237 4.97 3.37 20.50
CA LEU A 237 6.27 3.85 20.99
C LEU A 237 6.11 4.93 22.06
N ALA A 238 5.13 5.83 21.92
CA ALA A 238 4.80 6.81 22.95
C ALA A 238 4.30 6.13 24.23
N ALA A 239 3.42 5.16 24.13
CA ALA A 239 2.92 4.39 25.26
C ALA A 239 4.04 3.62 25.97
N VAL A 240 4.96 2.99 25.22
CA VAL A 240 6.15 2.31 25.78
C VAL A 240 7.02 3.29 26.55
N THR A 241 7.24 4.51 26.04
CA THR A 241 8.00 5.53 26.74
C THR A 241 7.38 5.88 28.09
N ILE A 242 6.06 6.14 28.10
CA ILE A 242 5.31 6.46 29.33
C ILE A 242 5.35 5.29 30.33
N LEU A 243 5.17 4.06 29.85
CA LEU A 243 5.20 2.86 30.71
C LEU A 243 6.57 2.67 31.36
N ARG A 244 7.66 2.86 30.62
CA ARG A 244 9.02 2.74 31.14
C ARG A 244 9.37 3.80 32.19
N GLU A 245 8.77 5.00 32.09
CA GLU A 245 8.92 6.05 33.09
C GLU A 245 8.09 5.76 34.35
N ALA A 246 6.85 5.28 34.17
CA ALA A 246 5.93 5.04 35.29
C ALA A 246 6.19 3.71 36.02
N LEU A 247 6.68 2.69 35.31
CA LEU A 247 6.89 1.32 35.78
C LEU A 247 8.24 0.78 35.29
N PRO A 248 9.34 1.30 35.81
CA PRO A 248 10.69 1.02 35.28
C PRO A 248 11.14 -0.45 35.43
N GLU A 249 10.51 -1.20 36.31
CA GLU A 249 10.76 -2.62 36.55
C GLU A 249 10.15 -3.55 35.50
N ILE A 250 9.18 -3.07 34.72
CA ILE A 250 8.50 -3.91 33.72
C ILE A 250 9.36 -4.11 32.47
N LYS A 251 9.52 -5.35 32.06
CA LYS A 251 10.19 -5.75 30.83
C LYS A 251 9.19 -5.70 29.68
N ILE A 252 9.40 -4.77 28.73
CA ILE A 252 8.53 -4.56 27.59
C ILE A 252 9.26 -4.99 26.31
N ARG A 253 8.61 -5.83 25.51
CA ARG A 253 9.04 -6.17 24.15
C ARG A 253 8.14 -5.50 23.13
N VAL A 254 8.75 -4.77 22.20
CA VAL A 254 8.05 -4.13 21.09
C VAL A 254 8.16 -5.00 19.84
N ILE A 255 7.03 -5.31 19.23
CA ILE A 255 6.94 -6.06 17.98
C ILE A 255 6.25 -5.20 16.93
N ASN A 256 6.88 -5.01 15.77
CA ASN A 256 6.24 -4.37 14.63
C ASN A 256 5.92 -5.41 13.56
N VAL A 257 4.71 -5.31 13.00
CA VAL A 257 4.18 -6.17 11.94
C VAL A 257 4.02 -5.33 10.68
N VAL A 258 4.70 -5.70 9.60
CA VAL A 258 4.59 -5.04 8.29
C VAL A 258 3.67 -5.82 7.37
N ASP A 259 3.79 -7.15 7.33
CA ASP A 259 2.93 -8.05 6.54
C ASP A 259 1.97 -8.79 7.47
N LEU A 260 0.71 -8.36 7.48
CA LEU A 260 -0.31 -8.92 8.35
C LEU A 260 -0.75 -10.34 7.95
N MET A 261 -0.38 -10.76 6.74
CA MET A 261 -0.79 -12.05 6.15
C MET A 261 0.30 -13.13 6.26
N LYS A 262 1.43 -12.82 6.90
CA LYS A 262 2.58 -13.73 6.99
C LYS A 262 2.54 -14.67 8.19
#